data_83e9ba9dd45f8024728540f3ee170077
#
_entry.id   83e9ba9dd45f8024728540f3ee170077
#
_cell.length_a   1.000
_cell.length_b   1.000
_cell.length_c   1.000
_cell.angle_alpha   90.00
_cell.angle_beta   90.00
_cell.angle_gamma   90.00
#
_symmetry.space_group_name_H-M   'P 1'
#
loop_
_entity.id
_entity.type
_entity.pdbx_description
1 polymer ?
#
loop_
_entity_poly.entity_id
_entity_poly.type
_entity_poly.pdbx_seq_one_letter_code
_entity_poly.pdbx_strand_id
1 'polypeptide(L)'
;MVKEIRDLEAKGQHENPRYEELLVPNFYAKHICRLPEWPDAVNRTFVKLNKQLYVLMQGPSEFGVSGRIEKWDRKAHLSKLSMPTLVIGAKHDTMDPAHMKWVAAQVQQGSFLFCPNGSHFSMWDDQKTYFPGLVKWLKAVDIGRKQVTF
;
A
#
# COMPACT_ATOMS: atom_id res chain seq x y z
N MET A 1 16.64 14.19 8.48
CA MET A 1 15.46 13.85 7.69
C MET A 1 14.31 13.32 8.55
N VAL A 2 14.34 12.07 9.09
CA VAL A 2 13.22 11.48 9.86
C VAL A 2 12.78 12.39 11.02
N LYS A 3 13.72 12.89 11.81
CA LYS A 3 13.43 13.82 12.91
C LYS A 3 12.74 15.10 12.42
N GLU A 4 13.23 15.68 11.32
CA GLU A 4 12.69 16.92 10.75
C GLU A 4 11.25 16.71 10.22
N ILE A 5 10.97 15.59 9.56
CA ILE A 5 9.60 15.22 9.13
C ILE A 5 8.69 15.14 10.35
N ARG A 6 9.08 14.40 11.39
CA ARG A 6 8.29 14.27 12.62
C ARG A 6 8.09 15.56 13.37
N ASP A 7 9.09 16.43 13.39
CA ASP A 7 9.00 17.76 14.00
C ASP A 7 8.00 18.66 13.26
N LEU A 8 7.95 18.58 11.92
CA LEU A 8 6.95 19.27 11.10
C LEU A 8 5.53 18.72 11.34
N GLU A 9 5.39 17.41 11.39
CA GLU A 9 4.11 16.74 11.71
C GLU A 9 3.59 17.13 13.10
N ALA A 10 4.45 17.08 14.12
CA ALA A 10 4.10 17.45 15.49
C ALA A 10 3.65 18.91 15.62
N LYS A 11 4.15 19.80 14.75
CA LYS A 11 3.75 21.21 14.68
C LYS A 11 2.53 21.47 13.77
N GLY A 12 1.96 20.44 13.16
CA GLY A 12 0.88 20.57 12.16
C GLY A 12 1.33 21.25 10.86
N GLN A 13 2.63 21.28 10.56
CA GLN A 13 3.24 21.98 9.42
C GLN A 13 3.44 21.05 8.21
N HIS A 14 2.55 20.10 7.99
CA HIS A 14 2.61 19.17 6.87
C HIS A 14 2.28 19.81 5.50
N GLU A 15 1.75 21.03 5.47
CA GLU A 15 1.60 21.83 4.24
C GLU A 15 2.84 22.70 3.91
N ASN A 16 3.86 22.68 4.78
CA ASN A 16 5.11 23.38 4.51
C ASN A 16 5.81 22.71 3.31
N PRO A 17 6.26 23.44 2.28
CA PRO A 17 6.98 22.87 1.13
C PRO A 17 8.17 21.99 1.54
N ARG A 18 8.85 22.33 2.62
CA ARG A 18 9.94 21.54 3.17
C ARG A 18 9.54 20.12 3.53
N TYR A 19 8.29 19.88 3.92
CA TYR A 19 7.77 18.56 4.22
C TYR A 19 7.78 17.65 2.97
N GLU A 20 7.27 18.15 1.85
CA GLU A 20 7.27 17.42 0.57
C GLU A 20 8.69 17.22 0.02
N GLU A 21 9.56 18.23 0.11
CA GLU A 21 10.98 18.15 -0.28
C GLU A 21 11.74 17.03 0.46
N LEU A 22 11.37 16.76 1.69
CA LEU A 22 11.95 15.65 2.47
C LEU A 22 11.28 14.32 2.16
N LEU A 23 9.96 14.31 2.08
CA LEU A 23 9.16 13.09 2.00
C LEU A 23 9.25 12.43 0.63
N VAL A 24 9.07 13.21 -0.45
CA VAL A 24 8.95 12.66 -1.80
C VAL A 24 10.22 11.92 -2.24
N PRO A 25 11.41 12.52 -2.27
CA PRO A 25 12.61 11.84 -2.77
C PRO A 25 13.13 10.76 -1.83
N ASN A 26 12.88 10.89 -0.53
CA ASN A 26 13.47 9.98 0.46
C ASN A 26 12.57 8.82 0.87
N PHE A 27 11.26 8.96 0.70
CA PHE A 27 10.29 7.95 1.09
C PHE A 27 9.36 7.55 -0.06
N TYR A 28 8.64 8.49 -0.68
CA TYR A 28 7.67 8.15 -1.73
C TYR A 28 8.31 7.54 -2.97
N ALA A 29 9.45 8.10 -3.43
CA ALA A 29 10.20 7.54 -4.56
C ALA A 29 10.80 6.14 -4.29
N LYS A 30 10.83 5.71 -3.04
CA LYS A 30 11.36 4.39 -2.65
C LYS A 30 10.27 3.37 -2.33
N HIS A 31 9.15 3.83 -1.77
CA HIS A 31 8.14 2.96 -1.17
C HIS A 31 6.74 3.10 -1.77
N ILE A 32 6.42 4.23 -2.41
CA ILE A 32 5.10 4.45 -3.02
C ILE A 32 5.12 4.13 -4.51
N CYS A 33 5.98 4.79 -5.28
CA CYS A 33 6.16 4.50 -6.70
C CYS A 33 7.63 4.71 -7.09
N ARG A 34 8.29 3.65 -7.54
CA ARG A 34 9.74 3.62 -7.82
C ARG A 34 10.08 3.94 -9.28
N LEU A 35 9.10 4.29 -10.09
CA LEU A 35 9.36 4.77 -11.44
C LEU A 35 10.11 6.12 -11.38
N PRO A 36 11.09 6.35 -12.27
CA PRO A 36 11.82 7.63 -12.34
C PRO A 36 10.89 8.82 -12.58
N GLU A 37 9.90 8.61 -13.43
CA GLU A 37 8.82 9.57 -13.72
C GLU A 37 7.48 8.90 -13.38
N TRP A 38 6.71 9.56 -12.54
CA TRP A 38 5.41 9.02 -12.16
C TRP A 38 4.40 9.20 -13.29
N PRO A 39 3.64 8.15 -13.62
CA PRO A 39 2.57 8.25 -14.60
C PRO A 39 1.56 9.35 -14.26
N ASP A 40 0.99 9.99 -15.28
CA ASP A 40 -0.03 11.03 -15.09
C ASP A 40 -1.20 10.57 -14.19
N ALA A 41 -1.62 9.32 -14.30
CA ALA A 41 -2.68 8.77 -13.45
C ALA A 41 -2.28 8.76 -11.96
N VAL A 42 -1.01 8.49 -11.64
CA VAL A 42 -0.49 8.54 -10.26
C VAL A 42 -0.46 9.98 -9.78
N ASN A 43 0.09 10.91 -10.57
CA ASN A 43 0.13 12.33 -10.24
C ASN A 43 -1.28 12.89 -9.99
N ARG A 44 -2.24 12.56 -10.86
CA ARG A 44 -3.64 12.99 -10.68
C ARG A 44 -4.27 12.45 -9.41
N THR A 45 -3.88 11.26 -8.93
CA THR A 45 -4.38 10.72 -7.67
C THR A 45 -4.02 11.63 -6.51
N PHE A 46 -2.78 12.08 -6.42
CA PHE A 46 -2.35 13.01 -5.37
C PHE A 46 -3.01 14.39 -5.48
N VAL A 47 -3.17 14.91 -6.71
CA VAL A 47 -3.85 16.20 -6.94
C VAL A 47 -5.33 16.14 -6.54
N LYS A 48 -6.01 15.01 -6.78
CA LYS A 48 -7.45 14.83 -6.51
C LYS A 48 -7.75 14.26 -5.12
N LEU A 49 -6.73 13.96 -4.34
CA LEU A 49 -6.90 13.45 -2.99
C LEU A 49 -7.69 14.44 -2.13
N ASN A 50 -8.73 13.98 -1.44
CA ASN A 50 -9.38 14.77 -0.40
C ASN A 50 -8.44 14.86 0.81
N LYS A 51 -7.56 15.87 0.80
CA LYS A 51 -6.51 16.04 1.81
C LYS A 51 -7.08 16.15 3.22
N GLN A 52 -8.21 16.84 3.39
CA GLN A 52 -8.84 17.01 4.69
C GLN A 52 -9.27 15.65 5.28
N LEU A 53 -9.95 14.83 4.48
CA LEU A 53 -10.36 13.50 4.91
C LEU A 53 -9.17 12.56 5.10
N TYR A 54 -8.19 12.62 4.20
CA TYR A 54 -6.98 11.80 4.28
C TYR A 54 -6.22 12.06 5.59
N VAL A 55 -5.90 13.32 5.90
CA VAL A 55 -5.20 13.70 7.14
C VAL A 55 -5.99 13.31 8.38
N LEU A 56 -7.32 13.48 8.36
CA LEU A 56 -8.19 13.08 9.47
C LEU A 56 -8.12 11.57 9.75
N MET A 57 -8.08 10.75 8.71
CA MET A 57 -8.15 9.29 8.81
C MET A 57 -6.76 8.65 8.97
N GLN A 58 -5.84 8.94 8.06
CA GLN A 58 -4.51 8.34 7.96
C GLN A 58 -3.45 9.11 8.77
N GLY A 59 -3.52 10.43 8.76
CA GLY A 59 -2.45 11.33 9.15
C GLY A 59 -1.87 12.05 7.94
N PRO A 60 -0.80 12.85 8.11
CA PRO A 60 -0.33 13.76 7.06
C PRO A 60 0.29 13.06 5.84
N SER A 61 0.73 11.81 5.96
CA SER A 61 1.39 11.08 4.87
C SER A 61 1.42 9.57 5.10
N GLU A 62 1.95 8.82 4.13
CA GLU A 62 2.23 7.36 4.23
C GLU A 62 3.48 7.04 5.08
N PHE A 63 4.17 8.04 5.62
CA PHE A 63 5.35 7.84 6.46
C PHE A 63 5.00 7.23 7.84
N GLY A 64 3.76 7.35 8.26
CA GLY A 64 3.22 6.73 9.45
C GLY A 64 1.71 6.88 9.53
N VAL A 65 1.10 6.20 10.50
CA VAL A 65 -0.34 6.30 10.78
C VAL A 65 -0.52 7.05 12.09
N SER A 66 -1.19 8.21 12.05
CA SER A 66 -1.44 9.06 13.22
C SER A 66 -2.87 9.62 13.27
N GLY A 67 -3.70 9.28 12.28
CA GLY A 67 -5.10 9.68 12.22
C GLY A 67 -6.03 8.75 12.99
N ARG A 68 -7.32 8.83 12.71
CA ARG A 68 -8.35 8.03 13.40
C ARG A 68 -8.18 6.53 13.25
N ILE A 69 -7.48 6.06 12.22
CA ILE A 69 -7.22 4.63 12.01
C ILE A 69 -5.96 4.13 12.73
N GLU A 70 -5.21 4.97 13.46
CA GLU A 70 -3.99 4.59 14.15
C GLU A 70 -4.13 3.32 15.01
N LYS A 71 -5.26 3.21 15.70
CA LYS A 71 -5.55 2.07 16.61
C LYS A 71 -6.50 1.04 15.99
N TRP A 72 -6.78 1.16 14.68
CA TRP A 72 -7.67 0.23 14.01
C TRP A 72 -7.00 -1.15 13.84
N ASP A 73 -7.64 -2.18 14.38
CA ASP A 73 -7.18 -3.57 14.28
C ASP A 73 -8.35 -4.50 13.97
N ARG A 74 -8.20 -5.29 12.91
CA ARG A 74 -9.18 -6.30 12.46
C ARG A 74 -8.57 -7.70 12.30
N LYS A 75 -7.36 -7.92 12.81
CA LYS A 75 -6.66 -9.21 12.69
C LYS A 75 -7.54 -10.38 13.16
N ALA A 76 -8.23 -10.24 14.28
CA ALA A 76 -9.13 -11.28 14.81
C ALA A 76 -10.35 -11.58 13.90
N HIS A 77 -10.62 -10.74 12.89
CA HIS A 77 -11.75 -10.93 11.98
C HIS A 77 -11.35 -11.53 10.63
N LEU A 78 -10.06 -11.66 10.32
CA LEU A 78 -9.58 -12.18 9.03
C LEU A 78 -10.09 -13.58 8.75
N SER A 79 -10.14 -14.45 9.76
CA SER A 79 -10.67 -15.81 9.63
C SER A 79 -12.17 -15.89 9.32
N LYS A 80 -12.91 -14.79 9.45
CA LYS A 80 -14.33 -14.71 9.09
C LYS A 80 -14.55 -14.41 7.60
N LEU A 81 -13.49 -14.01 6.87
CA LEU A 81 -13.56 -13.79 5.43
C LEU A 81 -13.61 -15.15 4.71
N SER A 82 -14.80 -15.48 4.18
CA SER A 82 -15.06 -16.78 3.55
C SER A 82 -14.95 -16.77 2.02
N MET A 83 -14.87 -15.57 1.41
CA MET A 83 -14.71 -15.43 -0.04
C MET A 83 -13.26 -15.63 -0.47
N PRO A 84 -13.00 -16.04 -1.73
CA PRO A 84 -11.66 -15.99 -2.31
C PRO A 84 -11.06 -14.59 -2.17
N THR A 85 -9.86 -14.49 -1.60
CA THR A 85 -9.22 -13.23 -1.33
C THR A 85 -7.76 -13.26 -1.80
N LEU A 86 -7.39 -12.31 -2.64
CA LEU A 86 -6.00 -12.09 -3.05
C LEU A 86 -5.41 -10.96 -2.21
N VAL A 87 -4.34 -11.25 -1.51
CA VAL A 87 -3.49 -10.25 -0.86
C VAL A 87 -2.24 -10.06 -1.72
N ILE A 88 -1.94 -8.82 -2.08
CA ILE A 88 -0.77 -8.48 -2.87
C ILE A 88 0.20 -7.71 -1.98
N GLY A 89 1.45 -8.15 -1.92
CA GLY A 89 2.51 -7.48 -1.20
C GLY A 89 3.73 -7.27 -2.09
N ALA A 90 4.47 -6.22 -1.86
CA ALA A 90 5.63 -5.87 -2.67
C ALA A 90 6.88 -5.65 -1.81
N LYS A 91 8.05 -5.92 -2.40
CA LYS A 91 9.34 -5.90 -1.67
C LYS A 91 9.65 -4.53 -1.07
N HIS A 92 9.27 -3.46 -1.77
CA HIS A 92 9.63 -2.09 -1.43
C HIS A 92 8.43 -1.28 -0.90
N ASP A 93 7.30 -1.95 -0.61
CA ASP A 93 6.08 -1.34 -0.10
C ASP A 93 6.30 -0.70 1.29
N THR A 94 5.40 0.19 1.67
CA THR A 94 5.21 0.67 3.06
C THR A 94 4.64 -0.43 3.95
N MET A 95 3.91 -1.38 3.37
CA MET A 95 3.36 -2.56 4.03
C MET A 95 4.40 -3.69 4.04
N ASP A 96 4.78 -4.19 5.21
CA ASP A 96 5.70 -5.33 5.31
C ASP A 96 5.16 -6.56 4.54
N PRO A 97 5.85 -7.04 3.50
CA PRO A 97 5.40 -8.18 2.71
C PRO A 97 5.26 -9.48 3.51
N ALA A 98 6.03 -9.65 4.60
CA ALA A 98 5.88 -10.79 5.49
C ALA A 98 4.54 -10.70 6.25
N HIS A 99 4.15 -9.50 6.70
CA HIS A 99 2.86 -9.27 7.30
C HIS A 99 1.72 -9.48 6.30
N MET A 100 1.86 -9.00 5.06
CA MET A 100 0.85 -9.20 4.01
C MET A 100 0.66 -10.69 3.68
N LYS A 101 1.75 -11.47 3.63
CA LYS A 101 1.69 -12.94 3.51
C LYS A 101 0.96 -13.58 4.70
N TRP A 102 1.25 -13.12 5.90
CA TRP A 102 0.55 -13.57 7.11
C TRP A 102 -0.95 -13.25 7.03
N VAL A 103 -1.34 -12.04 6.60
CA VAL A 103 -2.76 -11.67 6.40
C VAL A 103 -3.46 -12.66 5.46
N ALA A 104 -2.85 -12.98 4.31
CA ALA A 104 -3.39 -13.97 3.38
C ALA A 104 -3.60 -15.35 4.04
N ALA A 105 -2.67 -15.76 4.90
CA ALA A 105 -2.76 -17.05 5.60
C ALA A 105 -3.86 -17.08 6.68
N GLN A 106 -4.32 -15.93 7.18
CA GLN A 106 -5.43 -15.87 8.15
C GLN A 106 -6.81 -15.92 7.48
N VAL A 107 -6.91 -15.63 6.19
CA VAL A 107 -8.17 -15.67 5.43
C VAL A 107 -8.47 -17.11 5.01
N GLN A 108 -9.75 -17.56 5.10
CA GLN A 108 -10.14 -18.96 4.79
C GLN A 108 -9.74 -19.40 3.38
N GLN A 109 -9.87 -18.50 2.39
CA GLN A 109 -9.54 -18.74 0.98
C GLN A 109 -8.54 -17.70 0.49
N GLY A 110 -7.52 -17.42 1.31
CA GLY A 110 -6.51 -16.41 1.03
C GLY A 110 -5.44 -16.92 0.05
N SER A 111 -5.05 -16.06 -0.86
CA SER A 111 -3.91 -16.25 -1.78
C SER A 111 -2.96 -15.08 -1.61
N PHE A 112 -1.66 -15.29 -1.77
CA PHE A 112 -0.66 -14.23 -1.64
C PHE A 112 0.14 -14.09 -2.93
N LEU A 113 0.11 -12.91 -3.55
CA LEU A 113 0.95 -12.55 -4.69
C LEU A 113 2.07 -11.62 -4.21
N PHE A 114 3.32 -12.02 -4.44
CA PHE A 114 4.49 -11.21 -4.10
C PHE A 114 5.06 -10.51 -5.34
N CYS A 115 5.23 -9.20 -5.29
CA CYS A 115 5.84 -8.37 -6.32
C CYS A 115 7.30 -8.04 -5.93
N PRO A 116 8.31 -8.79 -6.43
CA PRO A 116 9.69 -8.67 -5.96
C PRO A 116 10.38 -7.36 -6.35
N ASN A 117 9.89 -6.68 -7.36
CA ASN A 117 10.44 -5.40 -7.83
C ASN A 117 9.53 -4.21 -7.52
N GLY A 118 8.31 -4.46 -7.01
CA GLY A 118 7.28 -3.48 -6.78
C GLY A 118 7.41 -2.72 -5.46
N SER A 119 6.70 -1.61 -5.40
CA SER A 119 6.43 -0.82 -4.20
C SER A 119 4.92 -0.77 -3.91
N HIS A 120 4.44 0.20 -3.16
CA HIS A 120 3.01 0.35 -2.86
C HIS A 120 2.14 0.40 -4.13
N PHE A 121 2.65 1.01 -5.19
CA PHE A 121 2.02 1.03 -6.51
C PHE A 121 2.62 -0.01 -7.46
N SER A 122 2.71 -1.28 -7.01
CA SER A 122 3.26 -2.38 -7.81
C SER A 122 2.53 -2.62 -9.12
N MET A 123 1.27 -2.18 -9.26
CA MET A 123 0.55 -2.13 -10.53
C MET A 123 1.20 -1.18 -11.57
N TRP A 124 2.12 -0.32 -11.14
CA TRP A 124 2.88 0.58 -12.00
C TRP A 124 4.34 0.17 -12.11
N ASP A 125 5.02 -0.15 -11.02
CA ASP A 125 6.47 -0.37 -10.99
C ASP A 125 6.88 -1.85 -11.01
N ASP A 126 5.92 -2.80 -10.92
CA ASP A 126 6.16 -4.24 -11.17
C ASP A 126 5.02 -4.90 -11.98
N GLN A 127 4.63 -4.27 -13.08
CA GLN A 127 3.53 -4.73 -13.95
C GLN A 127 3.71 -6.16 -14.43
N LYS A 128 4.95 -6.58 -14.67
CA LYS A 128 5.29 -7.93 -15.17
C LYS A 128 4.92 -9.04 -14.17
N THR A 129 4.90 -8.73 -12.87
CA THR A 129 4.47 -9.66 -11.82
C THR A 129 3.00 -9.43 -11.46
N TYR A 130 2.63 -8.16 -11.27
CA TYR A 130 1.32 -7.77 -10.76
C TYR A 130 0.17 -8.27 -11.65
N PHE A 131 0.13 -7.85 -12.93
CA PHE A 131 -1.01 -8.17 -13.80
C PHE A 131 -1.12 -9.64 -14.18
N PRO A 132 -0.03 -10.35 -14.58
CA PRO A 132 -0.13 -11.78 -14.82
C PRO A 132 -0.60 -12.57 -13.59
N GLY A 133 -0.12 -12.20 -12.40
CA GLY A 133 -0.54 -12.82 -11.15
C GLY A 133 -2.01 -12.56 -10.85
N LEU A 134 -2.46 -11.31 -10.96
CA LEU A 134 -3.86 -10.93 -10.77
C LEU A 134 -4.78 -11.67 -11.75
N VAL A 135 -4.45 -11.70 -13.04
CA VAL A 135 -5.24 -12.37 -14.06
C VAL A 135 -5.27 -13.90 -13.83
N LYS A 136 -4.14 -14.49 -13.44
CA LYS A 136 -4.08 -15.92 -13.06
C LYS A 136 -5.06 -16.21 -11.92
N TRP A 137 -5.07 -15.36 -10.90
CA TRP A 137 -5.95 -15.52 -9.75
C TRP A 137 -7.43 -15.37 -10.15
N LEU A 138 -7.80 -14.33 -10.89
CA LEU A 138 -9.16 -14.11 -11.36
C LEU A 138 -9.68 -15.31 -12.16
N LYS A 139 -8.93 -15.78 -13.17
CA LYS A 139 -9.29 -16.95 -13.96
C LYS A 139 -9.47 -18.21 -13.11
N ALA A 140 -8.65 -18.40 -12.08
CA ALA A 140 -8.78 -19.56 -11.20
C ALA A 140 -10.04 -19.47 -10.33
N VAL A 141 -10.38 -18.30 -9.82
CA VAL A 141 -11.61 -18.08 -9.04
C VAL A 141 -12.86 -18.26 -9.91
N ASP A 142 -12.85 -17.76 -11.16
CA ASP A 142 -13.96 -17.91 -12.09
C ASP A 142 -14.33 -19.38 -12.39
N ILE A 143 -13.35 -20.28 -12.33
CA ILE A 143 -13.57 -21.74 -12.48
C ILE A 143 -13.75 -22.46 -11.13
N GLY A 144 -14.04 -21.72 -10.06
CA GLY A 144 -14.39 -22.25 -8.73
C GLY A 144 -13.21 -22.64 -7.86
N ARG A 145 -11.94 -22.30 -8.20
CA ARG A 145 -10.81 -22.51 -7.30
C ARG A 145 -10.87 -21.53 -6.13
N LYS A 146 -10.64 -22.02 -4.94
CA LYS A 146 -10.75 -21.23 -3.71
C LYS A 146 -9.42 -20.53 -3.34
N GLN A 147 -8.30 -21.15 -3.72
CA GLN A 147 -6.95 -20.63 -3.45
C GLN A 147 -6.05 -20.82 -4.67
N VAL A 148 -5.06 -19.94 -4.81
CA VAL A 148 -4.06 -19.96 -5.89
C VAL A 148 -2.67 -19.78 -5.30
N THR A 149 -1.74 -20.61 -5.75
CA THR A 149 -0.29 -20.49 -5.45
C THR A 149 0.41 -19.87 -6.64
N PHE A 150 1.36 -18.94 -6.37
CA PHE A 150 2.15 -18.21 -7.34
C PHE A 150 3.60 -18.64 -7.33
#